data_d41d585453f2adb3ff46e7c0386ddaf5
#
_entry.id   d41d585453f2adb3ff46e7c0386ddaf5
#
_cell.length_a   1.000
_cell.length_b   1.000
_cell.length_c   1.000
_cell.angle_alpha   90.00
_cell.angle_beta   90.00
_cell.angle_gamma   90.00
#
_symmetry.space_group_name_H-M   'P 1'
#
loop_
_entity.id
_entity.type
_entity.pdbx_description
1 polymer ?
#
loop_
_entity_poly.entity_id
_entity_poly.type
_entity_poly.pdbx_seq_one_letter_code
_entity_poly.pdbx_strand_id
1 'polypeptide(L)'
;MCELNYHPYFCFSHPIYPLEVIMSTNARIGIKLEDGSILSAYHHWDGYPEWLGVVLKTRYETKEKVAELIDGGNMSSCWSDNEYDYEKQEFVKRDPQPEYYGGDDERPRLSKNFTQFAFDSKSGEEFLYLFSENEWNGFAINHKYYDNYEIADTNIIPVEIPDWDVADDS
;
A
#
# COMPACT_ATOMS: atom_id res chain seq x y z
N MET A 1 27.45 33.62 -15.79
CA MET A 1 27.75 34.31 -14.57
C MET A 1 26.63 34.25 -13.55
N CYS A 2 25.61 34.97 -13.77
CA CYS A 2 24.47 34.86 -12.83
C CYS A 2 23.90 33.46 -12.75
N GLU A 3 24.08 32.76 -13.78
CA GLU A 3 23.72 31.37 -13.80
C GLU A 3 24.36 30.58 -12.68
N LEU A 4 25.51 30.99 -12.28
CA LEU A 4 26.20 30.34 -11.19
C LEU A 4 25.49 30.48 -9.85
N ASN A 5 24.77 31.56 -9.72
CA ASN A 5 24.18 31.89 -8.44
C ASN A 5 22.98 31.03 -8.11
N TYR A 6 22.22 30.66 -9.10
CA TYR A 6 21.07 29.85 -8.79
C TYR A 6 21.34 28.36 -8.91
N HIS A 7 22.44 28.02 -9.50
CA HIS A 7 22.86 26.64 -9.55
C HIS A 7 22.99 26.00 -8.16
N PRO A 8 23.59 26.70 -7.21
CA PRO A 8 23.72 26.15 -5.88
C PRO A 8 22.42 25.71 -5.26
N TYR A 9 21.41 26.55 -5.41
CA TYR A 9 20.11 26.20 -4.85
C TYR A 9 19.53 24.97 -5.49
N PHE A 10 19.62 24.98 -6.77
CA PHE A 10 19.09 23.94 -7.57
C PHE A 10 19.77 22.61 -7.27
N CYS A 11 21.08 22.66 -7.15
CA CYS A 11 21.85 21.47 -6.84
C CYS A 11 21.63 20.94 -5.42
N PHE A 12 21.34 21.81 -4.49
CA PHE A 12 21.16 21.41 -3.11
C PHE A 12 19.84 20.70 -2.88
N SER A 13 18.80 21.17 -3.52
CA SER A 13 17.49 20.60 -3.25
C SER A 13 17.25 19.31 -4.01
N HIS A 14 17.80 19.18 -5.19
CA HIS A 14 17.45 18.07 -6.05
C HIS A 14 18.23 16.77 -5.82
N PRO A 15 19.55 16.85 -5.58
CA PRO A 15 20.30 15.62 -5.41
C PRO A 15 20.05 14.90 -4.09
N ILE A 16 19.45 15.58 -3.16
CA ILE A 16 19.21 15.02 -1.84
C ILE A 16 18.06 14.02 -1.82
N TYR A 17 17.15 14.16 -2.77
CA TYR A 17 16.01 13.27 -2.85
C TYR A 17 16.30 12.17 -3.87
N PRO A 18 16.53 10.94 -3.41
CA PRO A 18 16.69 9.84 -4.34
C PRO A 18 15.43 9.66 -5.17
N LEU A 19 15.61 9.17 -6.37
CA LEU A 19 14.50 8.88 -7.29
C LEU A 19 13.45 7.96 -6.66
N GLU A 20 13.85 7.20 -5.67
CA GLU A 20 12.97 6.31 -4.92
C GLU A 20 11.81 7.03 -4.25
N VAL A 21 11.99 8.31 -3.90
CA VAL A 21 10.92 9.11 -3.30
C VAL A 21 9.81 9.42 -4.28
N ILE A 22 10.11 9.36 -5.57
CA ILE A 22 9.14 9.63 -6.64
C ILE A 22 8.39 8.36 -7.03
N MET A 23 8.91 7.20 -6.65
CA MET A 23 8.28 5.92 -6.94
C MET A 23 7.20 5.60 -5.91
N SER A 24 6.08 5.06 -6.38
CA SER A 24 5.00 4.64 -5.51
C SER A 24 5.47 3.54 -4.55
N THR A 25 5.07 3.65 -3.31
CA THR A 25 5.25 2.58 -2.32
C THR A 25 4.10 1.62 -2.43
N ASN A 26 4.38 0.42 -2.87
CA ASN A 26 3.36 -0.59 -3.13
C ASN A 26 3.15 -1.49 -1.91
N ALA A 27 1.94 -1.96 -1.76
CA ALA A 27 1.57 -2.84 -0.67
C ALA A 27 0.57 -3.90 -1.11
N ARG A 28 0.34 -4.87 -0.25
CA ARG A 28 -0.73 -5.85 -0.42
C ARG A 28 -1.54 -5.93 0.87
N ILE A 29 -2.85 -5.88 0.70
CA ILE A 29 -3.83 -5.89 1.79
C ILE A 29 -4.48 -7.27 1.81
N GLY A 30 -4.40 -7.98 2.93
CA GLY A 30 -4.94 -9.32 3.06
C GLY A 30 -5.87 -9.48 4.25
N ILE A 31 -6.75 -10.47 4.15
CA ILE A 31 -7.61 -10.93 5.23
C ILE A 31 -7.40 -12.44 5.40
N LYS A 32 -7.16 -12.86 6.64
CA LYS A 32 -7.03 -14.28 6.98
C LYS A 32 -8.41 -14.89 7.11
N LEU A 33 -8.64 -15.96 6.35
CA LEU A 33 -9.88 -16.71 6.35
C LEU A 33 -9.84 -17.80 7.43
N GLU A 34 -11.00 -18.41 7.70
CA GLU A 34 -11.14 -19.40 8.78
C GLU A 34 -10.25 -20.63 8.60
N ASP A 35 -10.00 -21.03 7.35
CA ASP A 35 -9.13 -22.18 7.05
C ASP A 35 -7.62 -21.85 7.08
N GLY A 36 -7.27 -20.59 7.41
CA GLY A 36 -5.88 -20.13 7.45
C GLY A 36 -5.36 -19.59 6.12
N SER A 37 -6.13 -19.68 5.05
CA SER A 37 -5.79 -19.04 3.77
C SER A 37 -5.95 -17.53 3.86
N ILE A 38 -5.34 -16.82 2.92
CA ILE A 38 -5.35 -15.36 2.89
C ILE A 38 -5.87 -14.90 1.53
N LEU A 39 -6.93 -14.12 1.54
CA LEU A 39 -7.41 -13.43 0.37
C LEU A 39 -6.83 -12.02 0.37
N SER A 40 -6.27 -11.57 -0.74
CA SER A 40 -5.55 -10.29 -0.76
C SER A 40 -5.70 -9.54 -2.07
N ALA A 41 -5.50 -8.21 -1.99
CA ALA A 41 -5.51 -7.31 -3.13
C ALA A 41 -4.28 -6.40 -3.11
N TYR A 42 -3.78 -6.05 -4.29
CA TYR A 42 -2.67 -5.12 -4.47
C TYR A 42 -3.12 -3.68 -4.27
N HIS A 43 -2.27 -2.87 -3.66
CA HIS A 43 -2.47 -1.44 -3.41
C HIS A 43 -1.27 -0.65 -3.93
N HIS A 44 -1.50 0.33 -4.78
CA HIS A 44 -0.42 0.98 -5.53
C HIS A 44 0.22 2.18 -4.84
N TRP A 45 -0.56 3.15 -4.34
CA TRP A 45 -0.04 4.41 -3.83
C TRP A 45 0.09 4.44 -2.32
N ASP A 46 1.21 5.02 -1.85
CA ASP A 46 1.40 5.35 -0.43
C ASP A 46 1.19 4.17 0.52
N GLY A 47 1.75 3.02 0.17
CA GLY A 47 1.58 1.78 0.92
C GLY A 47 2.31 1.69 2.26
N TYR A 48 2.96 2.75 2.71
CA TYR A 48 3.74 2.77 3.96
C TYR A 48 2.84 2.82 5.21
N PRO A 49 3.35 2.37 6.37
CA PRO A 49 2.54 2.24 7.59
C PRO A 49 1.91 3.56 8.07
N GLU A 50 2.61 4.68 7.89
CA GLU A 50 2.19 6.00 8.33
C GLU A 50 0.98 6.54 7.56
N TRP A 51 0.71 6.02 6.39
CA TRP A 51 -0.48 6.36 5.62
C TRP A 51 -1.42 5.16 5.46
N LEU A 52 -1.06 4.17 4.65
CA LEU A 52 -1.95 3.02 4.38
C LEU A 52 -2.28 2.26 5.66
N GLY A 53 -1.27 2.00 6.50
CA GLY A 53 -1.50 1.31 7.76
C GLY A 53 -2.52 2.03 8.63
N VAL A 54 -2.40 3.35 8.75
CA VAL A 54 -3.32 4.19 9.54
C VAL A 54 -4.71 4.21 8.92
N VAL A 55 -4.83 4.34 7.60
CA VAL A 55 -6.12 4.28 6.90
C VAL A 55 -6.82 2.96 7.16
N LEU A 56 -6.12 1.84 7.01
CA LEU A 56 -6.69 0.52 7.27
C LEU A 56 -7.17 0.40 8.71
N LYS A 57 -6.36 0.83 9.64
CA LYS A 57 -6.65 0.73 11.08
C LYS A 57 -7.83 1.61 11.50
N THR A 58 -8.00 2.77 10.90
CA THR A 58 -9.03 3.73 11.28
C THR A 58 -10.31 3.63 10.45
N ARG A 59 -10.23 3.21 9.18
CA ARG A 59 -11.37 3.21 8.25
C ARG A 59 -11.88 1.80 7.94
N TYR A 60 -11.06 0.78 8.08
CA TYR A 60 -11.37 -0.63 7.77
C TYR A 60 -11.13 -1.48 9.02
N GLU A 61 -11.90 -1.23 10.06
CA GLU A 61 -11.68 -1.80 11.39
C GLU A 61 -12.49 -3.07 11.67
N THR A 62 -13.38 -3.45 10.77
CA THR A 62 -14.20 -4.66 10.91
C THR A 62 -13.94 -5.66 9.80
N LYS A 63 -14.16 -6.93 10.09
CA LYS A 63 -13.99 -8.02 9.11
C LYS A 63 -14.82 -7.76 7.84
N GLU A 64 -16.03 -7.25 7.99
CA GLU A 64 -16.94 -6.98 6.89
C GLU A 64 -16.40 -5.87 5.99
N LYS A 65 -15.92 -4.78 6.56
CA LYS A 65 -15.31 -3.67 5.80
C LYS A 65 -14.04 -4.11 5.08
N VAL A 66 -13.21 -4.92 5.73
CA VAL A 66 -11.99 -5.45 5.12
C VAL A 66 -12.31 -6.40 3.98
N ALA A 67 -13.27 -7.32 4.17
CA ALA A 67 -13.68 -8.25 3.14
C ALA A 67 -14.26 -7.51 1.92
N GLU A 68 -15.10 -6.51 2.15
CA GLU A 68 -15.65 -5.68 1.08
C GLU A 68 -14.56 -4.94 0.31
N LEU A 69 -13.59 -4.36 1.01
CA LEU A 69 -12.45 -3.69 0.39
C LEU A 69 -11.67 -4.62 -0.53
N ILE A 70 -11.31 -5.80 -0.04
CA ILE A 70 -10.50 -6.77 -0.80
C ILE A 70 -11.29 -7.36 -1.97
N ASP A 71 -12.59 -7.57 -1.81
CA ASP A 71 -13.45 -8.16 -2.82
C ASP A 71 -13.49 -7.36 -4.13
N GLY A 72 -13.26 -6.06 -4.06
CA GLY A 72 -13.13 -5.20 -5.23
C GLY A 72 -11.87 -5.45 -6.06
N GLY A 73 -10.89 -6.16 -5.53
CA GLY A 73 -9.66 -6.52 -6.23
C GLY A 73 -8.56 -5.49 -6.09
N ASN A 74 -7.60 -5.56 -7.01
CA ASN A 74 -6.44 -4.67 -7.01
C ASN A 74 -6.86 -3.21 -7.21
N MET A 75 -6.18 -2.30 -6.53
CA MET A 75 -6.57 -0.90 -6.45
C MET A 75 -5.38 0.05 -6.53
N SER A 76 -5.63 1.26 -7.02
CA SER A 76 -4.65 2.34 -6.95
C SER A 76 -4.59 2.91 -5.53
N SER A 77 -5.73 3.07 -4.87
CA SER A 77 -5.83 3.54 -3.50
C SER A 77 -7.09 2.98 -2.82
N CYS A 78 -6.98 2.66 -1.53
CA CYS A 78 -8.14 2.24 -0.73
C CYS A 78 -8.95 3.43 -0.20
N TRP A 79 -8.45 4.65 -0.32
CA TRP A 79 -9.07 5.85 0.23
C TRP A 79 -8.77 7.06 -0.64
N SER A 80 -9.56 7.23 -1.72
CA SER A 80 -9.41 8.34 -2.66
C SER A 80 -10.59 9.30 -2.53
N ASP A 81 -10.30 10.57 -2.25
CA ASP A 81 -11.29 11.64 -2.06
C ASP A 81 -11.41 12.56 -3.27
N ASN A 82 -10.85 12.16 -4.41
CA ASN A 82 -10.92 12.95 -5.63
C ASN A 82 -11.15 12.05 -6.85
N GLU A 83 -11.68 12.64 -7.89
CA GLU A 83 -11.84 12.01 -9.19
C GLU A 83 -11.54 13.02 -10.30
N TYR A 84 -11.15 12.54 -11.46
CA TYR A 84 -10.88 13.41 -12.60
C TYR A 84 -12.15 13.69 -13.39
N ASP A 85 -12.56 14.94 -13.42
CA ASP A 85 -13.71 15.41 -14.21
C ASP A 85 -13.24 15.71 -15.63
N TYR A 86 -13.59 14.87 -16.59
CA TYR A 86 -13.17 14.98 -17.99
C TYR A 86 -13.80 16.19 -18.70
N GLU A 87 -14.95 16.64 -18.25
CA GLU A 87 -15.62 17.82 -18.84
C GLU A 87 -14.92 19.11 -18.42
N LYS A 88 -14.55 19.19 -17.14
CA LYS A 88 -13.84 20.32 -16.58
C LYS A 88 -12.33 20.27 -16.77
N GLN A 89 -11.80 19.08 -17.10
CA GLN A 89 -10.36 18.80 -17.21
C GLN A 89 -9.59 19.11 -15.92
N GLU A 90 -10.18 18.76 -14.77
CA GLU A 90 -9.57 18.98 -13.47
C GLU A 90 -9.98 17.89 -12.47
N PHE A 91 -9.23 17.80 -11.37
CA PHE A 91 -9.61 16.94 -10.24
C PHE A 91 -10.66 17.63 -9.38
N VAL A 92 -11.74 16.93 -9.08
CA VAL A 92 -12.79 17.41 -8.19
C VAL A 92 -12.87 16.51 -6.95
N LYS A 93 -13.27 17.10 -5.82
CA LYS A 93 -13.44 16.37 -4.58
C LYS A 93 -14.69 15.50 -4.62
N ARG A 94 -14.60 14.36 -3.97
CA ARG A 94 -15.71 13.42 -3.77
C ARG A 94 -15.63 12.79 -2.39
N ASP A 95 -16.66 12.06 -1.99
CA ASP A 95 -16.59 11.25 -0.77
C ASP A 95 -15.53 10.16 -0.94
N PRO A 96 -14.69 9.95 0.09
CA PRO A 96 -13.62 8.97 0.02
C PRO A 96 -14.11 7.56 -0.26
N GLN A 97 -13.46 6.88 -1.19
CA GLN A 97 -13.80 5.51 -1.59
C GLN A 97 -12.58 4.81 -2.19
N PRO A 98 -12.59 3.47 -2.25
CA PRO A 98 -11.55 2.75 -2.97
C PRO A 98 -11.60 3.05 -4.47
N GLU A 99 -10.42 3.08 -5.08
CA GLU A 99 -10.26 3.26 -6.50
C GLU A 99 -9.65 1.99 -7.10
N TYR A 100 -10.52 1.13 -7.61
CA TYR A 100 -10.15 -0.16 -8.16
C TYR A 100 -9.76 -0.06 -9.63
N TYR A 101 -8.82 -0.91 -10.06
CA TYR A 101 -8.46 -1.01 -11.47
C TYR A 101 -9.57 -1.66 -12.30
N GLY A 102 -10.27 -2.65 -11.72
CA GLY A 102 -11.33 -3.40 -12.41
C GLY A 102 -10.76 -4.39 -13.43
N GLY A 103 -11.61 -5.32 -13.83
CA GLY A 103 -11.27 -6.33 -14.81
C GLY A 103 -10.87 -7.68 -14.21
N ASP A 104 -10.85 -8.72 -15.07
CA ASP A 104 -10.65 -10.10 -14.64
C ASP A 104 -9.24 -10.37 -14.11
N ASP A 105 -8.23 -9.65 -14.62
CA ASP A 105 -6.84 -9.80 -14.18
C ASP A 105 -6.55 -9.12 -12.84
N GLU A 106 -7.49 -8.31 -12.36
CA GLU A 106 -7.33 -7.52 -11.14
C GLU A 106 -8.09 -8.09 -9.93
N ARG A 107 -8.49 -9.36 -10.02
CA ARG A 107 -9.22 -10.02 -8.94
C ARG A 107 -8.34 -10.28 -7.71
N PRO A 108 -8.95 -10.43 -6.52
CA PRO A 108 -8.21 -10.83 -5.34
C PRO A 108 -7.46 -12.13 -5.53
N ARG A 109 -6.29 -12.23 -4.91
CA ARG A 109 -5.45 -13.42 -4.93
C ARG A 109 -5.67 -14.24 -3.67
N LEU A 110 -5.88 -15.54 -3.83
CA LEU A 110 -5.95 -16.48 -2.71
C LEU A 110 -4.59 -17.15 -2.50
N SER A 111 -4.07 -17.05 -1.30
CA SER A 111 -2.83 -17.71 -0.87
C SER A 111 -3.15 -18.75 0.20
N LYS A 112 -2.50 -19.91 0.18
CA LYS A 112 -2.78 -21.03 1.11
C LYS A 112 -2.48 -20.67 2.56
N ASN A 113 -1.44 -19.86 2.77
CA ASN A 113 -0.94 -19.50 4.09
C ASN A 113 -0.13 -18.22 4.01
N PHE A 114 0.37 -17.74 5.15
CA PHE A 114 1.18 -16.53 5.21
C PHE A 114 2.48 -16.63 4.40
N THR A 115 3.13 -17.77 4.41
CA THR A 115 4.38 -17.95 3.65
C THR A 115 4.16 -17.75 2.16
N GLN A 116 3.10 -18.32 1.59
CA GLN A 116 2.76 -18.11 0.18
C GLN A 116 2.33 -16.68 -0.09
N PHE A 117 1.52 -16.08 0.79
CA PHE A 117 1.11 -14.68 0.69
C PHE A 117 2.31 -13.75 0.59
N ALA A 118 3.29 -13.93 1.48
CA ALA A 118 4.52 -13.14 1.47
C ALA A 118 5.39 -13.43 0.25
N PHE A 119 5.54 -14.69 -0.11
CA PHE A 119 6.35 -15.11 -1.26
C PHE A 119 5.81 -14.51 -2.57
N ASP A 120 4.51 -14.60 -2.80
CA ASP A 120 3.89 -14.08 -4.00
C ASP A 120 3.92 -12.56 -4.09
N SER A 121 4.14 -11.88 -2.98
CA SER A 121 4.20 -10.41 -2.90
C SER A 121 5.61 -9.84 -3.08
N LYS A 122 6.64 -10.69 -3.02
CA LYS A 122 8.05 -10.23 -3.03
C LYS A 122 8.49 -9.48 -4.28
N SER A 123 7.81 -9.69 -5.40
CA SER A 123 8.23 -9.15 -6.68
C SER A 123 7.78 -7.71 -6.93
N GLY A 124 6.92 -7.15 -6.12
CA GLY A 124 6.38 -5.83 -6.39
C GLY A 124 5.97 -5.02 -5.17
N GLU A 125 5.63 -5.68 -4.07
CA GLU A 125 5.16 -5.01 -2.88
C GLU A 125 6.31 -4.77 -1.88
N GLU A 126 6.25 -3.65 -1.17
CA GLU A 126 7.20 -3.29 -0.12
C GLU A 126 6.64 -3.54 1.27
N PHE A 127 5.31 -3.49 1.41
CA PHE A 127 4.62 -3.72 2.66
C PHE A 127 3.47 -4.69 2.50
N LEU A 128 3.20 -5.45 3.57
CA LEU A 128 2.06 -6.34 3.68
C LEU A 128 1.23 -5.93 4.88
N TYR A 129 -0.09 -5.93 4.72
CA TYR A 129 -1.02 -5.71 5.81
C TYR A 129 -1.98 -6.88 5.88
N LEU A 130 -2.07 -7.50 7.06
CA LEU A 130 -2.92 -8.67 7.25
C LEU A 130 -3.92 -8.41 8.38
N PHE A 131 -5.19 -8.48 8.04
CA PHE A 131 -6.27 -8.47 9.03
C PHE A 131 -6.50 -9.88 9.53
N SER A 132 -6.28 -10.07 10.82
CA SER A 132 -6.42 -11.36 11.50
C SER A 132 -6.80 -11.11 12.96
N GLU A 133 -7.70 -11.92 13.49
CA GLU A 133 -8.14 -11.81 14.89
C GLU A 133 -8.63 -10.41 15.27
N ASN A 134 -9.39 -9.79 14.34
CA ASN A 134 -9.97 -8.46 14.47
C ASN A 134 -8.96 -7.31 14.62
N GLU A 135 -7.74 -7.49 14.15
CA GLU A 135 -6.73 -6.44 14.16
C GLU A 135 -5.84 -6.47 12.93
N TRP A 136 -5.20 -5.33 12.64
CA TRP A 136 -4.26 -5.18 11.56
C TRP A 136 -2.84 -5.45 12.01
N ASN A 137 -2.12 -6.25 11.21
CA ASN A 137 -0.70 -6.51 11.38
C ASN A 137 0.04 -6.06 10.13
N GLY A 138 1.06 -5.22 10.31
CA GLY A 138 1.89 -4.72 9.23
C GLY A 138 3.24 -5.40 9.17
N PHE A 139 3.76 -5.58 7.95
CA PHE A 139 5.06 -6.19 7.70
C PHE A 139 5.77 -5.45 6.57
N ALA A 140 7.08 -5.32 6.69
CA ALA A 140 7.94 -4.85 5.60
C ALA A 140 8.61 -6.06 4.92
N ILE A 141 8.74 -5.97 3.61
CA ILE A 141 9.45 -6.98 2.82
C ILE A 141 10.87 -6.48 2.56
N ASN A 142 11.85 -7.21 3.05
CA ASN A 142 13.26 -6.88 2.85
C ASN A 142 13.82 -7.59 1.62
N HIS A 143 13.78 -6.92 0.49
CA HIS A 143 14.21 -7.48 -0.79
C HIS A 143 15.71 -7.81 -0.88
N LYS A 144 16.54 -7.28 0.01
CA LYS A 144 18.00 -7.52 0.00
C LYS A 144 18.40 -8.98 0.23
N TYR A 145 17.53 -9.75 0.85
CA TYR A 145 17.87 -11.10 1.33
C TYR A 145 17.15 -12.20 0.58
N TYR A 146 16.56 -11.90 -0.57
CA TYR A 146 15.95 -12.92 -1.41
C TYR A 146 17.00 -13.59 -2.27
N ASP A 147 17.68 -14.58 -1.71
CA ASP A 147 18.50 -15.49 -2.48
C ASP A 147 17.64 -16.66 -2.98
N ASN A 148 17.81 -17.03 -4.25
CA ASN A 148 17.16 -18.21 -4.85
C ASN A 148 15.63 -18.24 -4.83
N TYR A 149 14.98 -17.09 -4.75
CA TYR A 149 13.53 -17.00 -4.75
C TYR A 149 12.84 -17.63 -3.52
N GLU A 150 13.59 -17.99 -2.50
CA GLU A 150 13.03 -18.46 -1.24
C GLU A 150 12.84 -17.30 -0.25
N ILE A 151 11.69 -17.29 0.43
CA ILE A 151 11.46 -16.37 1.55
C ILE A 151 11.85 -17.09 2.83
N ALA A 152 12.87 -16.61 3.49
CA ALA A 152 13.11 -16.94 4.88
C ALA A 152 12.26 -16.01 5.76
N ASP A 153 11.81 -16.51 6.90
CA ASP A 153 11.02 -15.72 7.87
C ASP A 153 11.72 -14.42 8.27
N THR A 154 13.04 -14.40 8.21
CA THR A 154 13.88 -13.22 8.52
C THR A 154 13.75 -12.09 7.50
N ASN A 155 13.14 -12.36 6.33
CA ASN A 155 12.98 -11.35 5.28
C ASN A 155 11.66 -10.58 5.41
N ILE A 156 10.78 -11.03 6.28
CA ILE A 156 9.50 -10.39 6.58
C ILE A 156 9.59 -9.81 7.99
N ILE A 157 9.61 -8.51 8.07
CA ILE A 157 9.86 -7.79 9.31
C ILE A 157 8.57 -7.13 9.79
N PRO A 158 8.06 -7.48 10.99
CA PRO A 158 6.90 -6.78 11.55
C PRO A 158 7.17 -5.28 11.66
N VAL A 159 6.21 -4.47 11.29
CA VAL A 159 6.26 -3.01 11.41
C VAL A 159 5.08 -2.51 12.23
N GLU A 160 5.33 -1.47 13.00
CA GLU A 160 4.28 -0.83 13.78
C GLU A 160 3.42 0.06 12.88
N ILE A 161 2.10 -0.01 13.10
CA ILE A 161 1.15 0.90 12.47
C ILE A 161 0.85 2.01 13.48
N PRO A 162 1.15 3.29 13.16
CA PRO A 162 0.89 4.39 14.10
C PRO A 162 -0.57 4.55 14.50
N ASP A 163 -0.79 5.16 15.66
CA ASP A 163 -2.12 5.38 16.24
C ASP A 163 -2.59 6.83 16.06
N TRP A 164 -2.64 7.33 14.83
CA TRP A 164 -3.24 8.65 14.59
C TRP A 164 -4.30 8.57 13.51
N ASP A 165 -5.18 9.57 13.47
CA ASP A 165 -6.20 9.67 12.44
C ASP A 165 -5.65 10.46 11.24
N VAL A 166 -5.74 9.87 10.06
CA VAL A 166 -5.33 10.52 8.80
C VAL A 166 -6.09 11.82 8.54
N ALA A 167 -7.30 11.94 9.09
CA ALA A 167 -8.11 13.13 8.92
C ALA A 167 -7.54 14.40 9.61
N ASP A 168 -6.62 14.22 10.55
CA ASP A 168 -6.00 15.33 11.26
C ASP A 168 -4.86 16.01 10.48
N ASP A 169 -4.40 15.39 9.40
CA ASP A 169 -3.31 15.90 8.57
C ASP A 169 -3.78 16.72 7.35
N SER A 170 -5.06 16.98 7.24
CA SER A 170 -5.65 17.72 6.12
C SER A 170 -5.79 19.22 6.35
#